data_0b6de832c614f02701c453bf6368d2e5
#
_entry.id   0b6de832c614f02701c453bf6368d2e5
#
_cell.length_a   1.000
_cell.length_b   1.000
_cell.length_c   1.000
_cell.angle_alpha   90.00
_cell.angle_beta   90.00
_cell.angle_gamma   90.00
#
_symmetry.space_group_name_H-M   'P 1'
#
loop_
_entity.id
_entity.type
_entity.pdbx_description
1 polymer ?
#
loop_
_entity_poly.entity_id
_entity_poly.type
_entity_poly.pdbx_seq_one_letter_code
_entity_poly.pdbx_strand_id
1 'polypeptide(L)'
;KREREKLSGRTQEIQRLIGRSLRACVDLEKMPKMTITIDADVIQADGGTRTASICGGFLALRDAVNKLLESGDLQENPIIEPIAAISIGIVDGEIKLDLNYTEDSHAQVDSNVVLTASGKIVDFQTTSEGEPYEFERMIELFNTAKSGIDKIIKMY
;
A
#
# COMPACT_ATOMS: atom_id res chain seq x y z
N LYS A 1 7.29 -19.65 7.59
CA LYS A 1 7.79 -19.64 8.97
C LYS A 1 8.09 -18.17 9.32
N ARG A 2 7.40 -17.60 10.31
CA ARG A 2 7.66 -16.20 10.73
C ARG A 2 9.08 -16.04 11.25
N GLU A 3 9.78 -14.98 10.83
CA GLU A 3 11.08 -14.59 11.36
C GLU A 3 10.89 -14.03 12.79
N ARG A 4 11.45 -14.72 13.81
CA ARG A 4 11.22 -14.34 15.21
C ARG A 4 12.40 -13.63 15.87
N GLU A 5 13.63 -13.83 15.41
CA GLU A 5 14.81 -13.34 16.12
C GLU A 5 15.59 -12.25 15.36
N LYS A 6 15.60 -12.29 14.03
CA LYS A 6 16.22 -11.26 13.20
C LYS A 6 15.43 -11.11 11.91
N LEU A 7 14.81 -9.95 11.74
CA LEU A 7 14.07 -9.65 10.53
C LEU A 7 15.02 -9.46 9.35
N SER A 8 14.69 -10.08 8.20
CA SER A 8 15.43 -9.82 6.95
C SER A 8 15.28 -8.36 6.51
N GLY A 9 16.19 -7.89 5.67
CA GLY A 9 16.09 -6.54 5.10
C GLY A 9 14.77 -6.32 4.35
N ARG A 10 14.30 -7.35 3.62
CA ARG A 10 13.01 -7.34 2.92
C ARG A 10 11.83 -7.17 3.89
N THR A 11 11.80 -7.93 4.98
CA THR A 11 10.74 -7.83 5.99
C THR A 11 10.72 -6.44 6.63
N GLN A 12 11.90 -5.87 6.95
CA GLN A 12 12.01 -4.53 7.50
C GLN A 12 11.52 -3.46 6.52
N GLU A 13 11.87 -3.58 5.24
CA GLU A 13 11.44 -2.66 4.18
C GLU A 13 9.91 -2.68 4.05
N ILE A 14 9.30 -3.88 3.98
CA ILE A 14 7.84 -4.05 3.87
C ILE A 14 7.12 -3.47 5.11
N GLN A 15 7.62 -3.74 6.32
CA GLN A 15 7.06 -3.16 7.55
C GLN A 15 7.10 -1.63 7.54
N ARG A 16 8.21 -1.05 7.06
CA ARG A 16 8.35 0.41 6.97
C ARG A 16 7.41 1.01 5.94
N LEU A 17 7.23 0.36 4.80
CA LEU A 17 6.31 0.79 3.75
C LEU A 17 4.87 0.79 4.27
N ILE A 18 4.40 -0.34 4.83
CA ILE A 18 3.04 -0.45 5.39
C ILE A 18 2.82 0.58 6.50
N GLY A 19 3.74 0.62 7.48
CA GLY A 19 3.61 1.53 8.62
C GLY A 19 3.63 3.01 8.23
N ARG A 20 4.44 3.42 7.22
CA ARG A 20 4.45 4.78 6.69
C ARG A 20 3.14 5.11 5.98
N SER A 21 2.65 4.18 5.16
CA SER A 21 1.40 4.36 4.44
C SER A 21 0.21 4.54 5.38
N LEU A 22 0.08 3.68 6.39
CA LEU A 22 -1.01 3.77 7.38
C LEU A 22 -0.92 5.02 8.25
N ARG A 23 0.29 5.47 8.60
CA ARG A 23 0.45 6.73 9.35
C ARG A 23 0.05 7.96 8.54
N ALA A 24 0.20 7.93 7.22
CA ALA A 24 -0.16 9.05 6.38
C ALA A 24 -1.68 9.33 6.31
N CYS A 25 -2.51 8.34 6.65
CA CYS A 25 -3.97 8.49 6.67
C CYS A 25 -4.55 8.80 8.05
N VAL A 26 -3.71 8.98 9.09
CA VAL A 26 -4.13 9.17 10.48
C VAL A 26 -3.58 10.47 11.04
N ASP A 27 -4.45 11.25 11.66
CA ASP A 27 -4.09 12.36 12.52
C ASP A 27 -3.68 11.81 13.90
N LEU A 28 -2.37 11.71 14.12
CA LEU A 28 -1.83 11.15 15.36
C LEU A 28 -2.07 12.04 16.60
N GLU A 29 -2.37 13.33 16.42
CA GLU A 29 -2.70 14.24 17.51
C GLU A 29 -4.07 13.91 18.12
N LYS A 30 -4.97 13.33 17.33
CA LYS A 30 -6.29 12.85 17.78
C LYS A 30 -6.24 11.46 18.43
N MET A 31 -5.09 10.80 18.37
CA MET A 31 -4.93 9.49 19.00
C MET A 31 -4.50 9.67 20.49
N PRO A 32 -5.19 9.02 21.44
CA PRO A 32 -4.72 8.97 22.81
C PRO A 32 -3.42 8.14 22.91
N LYS A 33 -2.82 8.07 24.10
CA LYS A 33 -1.61 7.25 24.32
C LYS A 33 -1.91 5.76 24.21
N MET A 34 -2.15 5.30 22.99
CA MET A 34 -2.37 3.89 22.67
C MET A 34 -1.53 3.47 21.46
N THR A 35 -1.38 2.18 21.28
CA THR A 35 -0.70 1.58 20.11
C THR A 35 -1.69 0.69 19.37
N ILE A 36 -1.84 0.90 18.07
CA ILE A 36 -2.55 -0.02 17.18
C ILE A 36 -1.49 -0.81 16.40
N THR A 37 -1.50 -2.13 16.57
CA THR A 37 -0.61 -3.04 15.84
C THR A 37 -1.36 -3.67 14.70
N ILE A 38 -0.84 -3.52 13.48
CA ILE A 38 -1.37 -4.17 12.27
C ILE A 38 -0.48 -5.38 11.97
N ASP A 39 -1.08 -6.55 11.97
CA ASP A 39 -0.43 -7.81 11.61
C ASP A 39 -0.94 -8.26 10.24
N ALA A 40 -0.07 -8.22 9.23
CA ALA A 40 -0.39 -8.62 7.87
C ALA A 40 0.17 -10.03 7.61
N ASP A 41 -0.71 -11.02 7.54
CA ASP A 41 -0.36 -12.41 7.29
C ASP A 41 -0.83 -12.84 5.90
N VAL A 42 0.12 -13.20 5.03
CA VAL A 42 -0.16 -13.62 3.66
C VAL A 42 -0.50 -15.11 3.65
N ILE A 43 -1.78 -15.43 3.49
CA ILE A 43 -2.27 -16.83 3.46
C ILE A 43 -1.97 -17.46 2.10
N GLN A 44 -2.23 -16.71 1.02
CA GLN A 44 -1.93 -17.15 -0.35
C GLN A 44 -1.24 -15.98 -1.08
N ALA A 45 -0.04 -16.24 -1.57
CA ALA A 45 0.75 -15.25 -2.29
C ALA A 45 0.60 -15.40 -3.81
N ASP A 46 0.57 -14.25 -4.49
CA ASP A 46 0.82 -14.05 -5.91
C ASP A 46 1.65 -12.75 -6.03
N GLY A 47 1.55 -11.96 -7.07
CA GLY A 47 2.10 -10.59 -7.11
C GLY A 47 1.37 -9.63 -6.16
N GLY A 48 1.94 -8.44 -5.92
CA GLY A 48 1.29 -7.35 -5.22
C GLY A 48 1.02 -7.56 -3.71
N THR A 49 1.71 -8.49 -3.02
CA THR A 49 1.45 -8.75 -1.60
C THR A 49 1.69 -7.54 -0.68
N ARG A 50 2.64 -6.65 -1.03
CA ARG A 50 2.92 -5.41 -0.28
C ARG A 50 1.74 -4.45 -0.35
N THR A 51 1.22 -4.23 -1.54
CA THR A 51 0.10 -3.31 -1.79
C THR A 51 -1.21 -3.86 -1.23
N ALA A 52 -1.46 -5.16 -1.36
CA ALA A 52 -2.58 -5.83 -0.71
C ALA A 52 -2.53 -5.71 0.82
N SER A 53 -1.33 -5.81 1.43
CA SER A 53 -1.15 -5.61 2.87
C SER A 53 -1.44 -4.18 3.32
N ILE A 54 -1.16 -3.17 2.48
CA ILE A 54 -1.52 -1.78 2.77
C ILE A 54 -3.04 -1.60 2.72
N CYS A 55 -3.70 -2.12 1.68
CA CYS A 55 -5.15 -2.03 1.53
C CYS A 55 -5.88 -2.75 2.68
N GLY A 56 -5.52 -4.00 2.96
CA GLY A 56 -6.09 -4.77 4.07
C GLY A 56 -5.77 -4.15 5.43
N GLY A 57 -4.54 -3.63 5.61
CA GLY A 57 -4.13 -2.91 6.80
C GLY A 57 -4.95 -1.63 7.05
N PHE A 58 -5.29 -0.89 6.00
CA PHE A 58 -6.18 0.27 6.11
C PHE A 58 -7.59 -0.14 6.54
N LEU A 59 -8.16 -1.20 5.96
CA LEU A 59 -9.49 -1.69 6.35
C LEU A 59 -9.52 -2.13 7.82
N ALA A 60 -8.52 -2.89 8.25
CA ALA A 60 -8.39 -3.32 9.64
C ALA A 60 -8.21 -2.13 10.61
N LEU A 61 -7.42 -1.12 10.21
CA LEU A 61 -7.26 0.12 10.98
C LEU A 61 -8.58 0.87 11.12
N ARG A 62 -9.31 1.04 10.01
CA ARG A 62 -10.63 1.69 10.01
C ARG A 62 -11.62 0.97 10.95
N ASP A 63 -11.67 -0.34 10.87
CA ASP A 63 -12.57 -1.13 11.71
C ASP A 63 -12.18 -1.07 13.20
N ALA A 64 -10.88 -1.03 13.50
CA ALA A 64 -10.39 -0.81 14.87
C ALA A 64 -10.76 0.59 15.39
N VAL A 65 -10.57 1.63 14.58
CA VAL A 65 -10.96 3.00 14.92
C VAL A 65 -12.47 3.11 15.18
N ASN A 66 -13.29 2.50 14.32
CA ASN A 66 -14.74 2.50 14.51
C ASN A 66 -15.14 1.87 15.85
N LYS A 67 -14.55 0.72 16.22
CA LYS A 67 -14.79 0.09 17.52
C LYS A 67 -14.37 0.96 18.71
N LEU A 68 -13.24 1.66 18.59
CA LEU A 68 -12.76 2.57 19.64
C LEU A 68 -13.67 3.82 19.79
N LEU A 69 -14.26 4.30 18.70
CA LEU A 69 -15.27 5.36 18.73
C LEU A 69 -16.57 4.87 19.39
N GLU A 70 -17.03 3.67 19.03
CA GLU A 70 -18.24 3.05 19.61
C GLU A 70 -18.09 2.78 21.11
N SER A 71 -16.90 2.37 21.57
CA SER A 71 -16.62 2.16 23.00
C SER A 71 -16.38 3.46 23.78
N GLY A 72 -16.17 4.59 23.11
CA GLY A 72 -15.84 5.86 23.73
C GLY A 72 -14.37 6.02 24.11
N ASP A 73 -13.51 5.07 23.72
CA ASP A 73 -12.06 5.15 23.93
C ASP A 73 -11.41 6.20 23.00
N LEU A 74 -12.06 6.50 21.86
CA LEU A 74 -11.78 7.64 21.01
C LEU A 74 -12.96 8.62 21.02
N GLN A 75 -12.64 9.93 21.06
CA GLN A 75 -13.65 10.99 21.04
C GLN A 75 -13.92 11.51 19.62
N GLU A 76 -12.92 11.42 18.74
CA GLU A 76 -12.97 11.89 17.36
C GLU A 76 -12.37 10.84 16.42
N ASN A 77 -12.84 10.83 15.19
CA ASN A 77 -12.23 9.98 14.16
C ASN A 77 -10.85 10.53 13.75
N PRO A 78 -9.76 9.81 14.00
CA PRO A 78 -8.43 10.22 13.60
C PRO A 78 -8.11 9.94 12.12
N ILE A 79 -8.94 9.18 11.40
CA ILE A 79 -8.69 8.90 9.98
C ILE A 79 -8.98 10.17 9.17
N ILE A 80 -7.94 10.68 8.49
CA ILE A 80 -8.02 11.87 7.65
C ILE A 80 -8.77 11.57 6.35
N GLU A 81 -8.31 10.54 5.64
CA GLU A 81 -8.92 10.06 4.40
C GLU A 81 -8.46 8.63 4.11
N PRO A 82 -9.20 7.84 3.31
CA PRO A 82 -8.79 6.52 2.89
C PRO A 82 -7.50 6.54 2.06
N ILE A 83 -6.73 5.46 2.15
CA ILE A 83 -5.60 5.18 1.28
C ILE A 83 -5.78 3.82 0.61
N ALA A 84 -5.24 3.68 -0.59
CA ALA A 84 -5.09 2.38 -1.24
C ALA A 84 -3.76 2.30 -1.99
N ALA A 85 -3.35 1.08 -2.29
CA ALA A 85 -2.11 0.77 -2.96
C ALA A 85 -2.32 -0.26 -4.07
N ILE A 86 -1.52 -0.17 -5.12
CA ILE A 86 -1.54 -1.12 -6.23
C ILE A 86 -0.14 -1.33 -6.80
N SER A 87 0.15 -2.55 -7.26
CA SER A 87 1.32 -2.82 -8.07
C SER A 87 1.04 -2.53 -9.54
N ILE A 88 2.05 -2.08 -10.26
CA ILE A 88 1.96 -1.77 -11.68
C ILE A 88 3.35 -1.90 -12.30
N GLY A 89 3.43 -2.30 -13.55
CA GLY A 89 4.72 -2.43 -14.22
C GLY A 89 4.65 -2.36 -15.73
N ILE A 90 5.82 -2.48 -16.35
CA ILE A 90 5.96 -2.67 -17.78
C ILE A 90 6.38 -4.11 -18.04
N VAL A 91 5.55 -4.87 -18.74
CA VAL A 91 5.78 -6.28 -19.09
C VAL A 91 5.62 -6.39 -20.59
N ASP A 92 6.66 -6.87 -21.28
CA ASP A 92 6.71 -6.98 -22.76
C ASP A 92 6.38 -5.64 -23.46
N GLY A 93 6.83 -4.52 -22.89
CA GLY A 93 6.60 -3.17 -23.40
C GLY A 93 5.22 -2.58 -23.08
N GLU A 94 4.31 -3.36 -22.49
CA GLU A 94 2.96 -2.93 -22.11
C GLU A 94 2.84 -2.60 -20.63
N ILE A 95 2.05 -1.57 -20.31
CA ILE A 95 1.72 -1.23 -18.92
C ILE A 95 0.63 -2.19 -18.41
N LYS A 96 0.94 -2.90 -17.35
CA LYS A 96 0.02 -3.82 -16.68
C LYS A 96 -0.22 -3.41 -15.24
N LEU A 97 -1.48 -3.44 -14.83
CA LEU A 97 -1.93 -3.09 -13.50
C LEU A 97 -2.17 -4.36 -12.68
N ASP A 98 -1.80 -4.33 -11.40
CA ASP A 98 -1.98 -5.44 -10.47
C ASP A 98 -1.28 -6.73 -10.94
N LEU A 99 0.05 -6.64 -11.04
CA LEU A 99 0.88 -7.71 -11.59
C LEU A 99 0.71 -9.02 -10.80
N ASN A 100 0.45 -10.11 -11.49
CA ASN A 100 0.61 -11.45 -10.92
C ASN A 100 2.10 -11.82 -10.79
N TYR A 101 2.41 -12.91 -10.09
CA TYR A 101 3.79 -13.32 -9.85
C TYR A 101 4.61 -13.52 -11.13
N THR A 102 4.00 -14.10 -12.17
CA THR A 102 4.68 -14.35 -13.44
C THR A 102 5.01 -13.04 -14.16
N GLU A 103 4.10 -12.10 -14.17
CA GLU A 103 4.30 -10.76 -14.74
C GLU A 103 5.34 -9.98 -13.95
N ASP A 104 5.22 -9.95 -12.61
CA ASP A 104 6.16 -9.29 -11.69
C ASP A 104 7.60 -9.79 -11.89
N SER A 105 7.79 -11.11 -11.99
CA SER A 105 9.10 -11.73 -12.14
C SER A 105 9.79 -11.47 -13.50
N HIS A 106 9.06 -11.02 -14.51
CA HIS A 106 9.57 -10.69 -15.84
C HIS A 106 9.37 -9.22 -16.22
N ALA A 107 8.91 -8.41 -15.26
CA ALA A 107 8.66 -7.00 -15.50
C ALA A 107 9.97 -6.26 -15.83
N GLN A 108 9.94 -5.44 -16.86
CA GLN A 108 11.00 -4.50 -17.20
C GLN A 108 11.05 -3.33 -16.23
N VAL A 109 9.87 -2.96 -15.71
CA VAL A 109 9.70 -1.96 -14.65
C VAL A 109 8.73 -2.51 -13.64
N ASP A 110 9.09 -2.53 -12.37
CA ASP A 110 8.22 -2.82 -11.23
C ASP A 110 7.97 -1.55 -10.42
N SER A 111 6.71 -1.32 -10.08
CA SER A 111 6.30 -0.14 -9.34
C SER A 111 5.22 -0.46 -8.32
N ASN A 112 5.29 0.20 -7.16
CA ASN A 112 4.27 0.20 -6.14
C ASN A 112 3.81 1.63 -5.89
N VAL A 113 2.53 1.87 -5.95
CA VAL A 113 1.92 3.20 -5.81
C VAL A 113 0.93 3.19 -4.65
N VAL A 114 1.05 4.15 -3.75
CA VAL A 114 0.12 4.38 -2.64
C VAL A 114 -0.42 5.79 -2.74
N LEU A 115 -1.73 5.93 -2.86
CA LEU A 115 -2.42 7.22 -2.91
C LEU A 115 -3.50 7.33 -1.84
N THR A 116 -3.81 8.57 -1.49
CA THR A 116 -5.02 8.91 -0.72
C THR A 116 -6.24 8.97 -1.65
N ALA A 117 -7.44 8.97 -1.06
CA ALA A 117 -8.70 9.13 -1.79
C ALA A 117 -8.77 10.45 -2.57
N SER A 118 -8.11 11.52 -2.09
CA SER A 118 -7.99 12.79 -2.82
C SER A 118 -6.94 12.78 -3.93
N GLY A 119 -6.24 11.65 -4.14
CA GLY A 119 -5.22 11.47 -5.17
C GLY A 119 -3.84 12.00 -4.82
N LYS A 120 -3.57 12.29 -3.53
CA LYS A 120 -2.23 12.69 -3.07
C LYS A 120 -1.33 11.47 -2.97
N ILE A 121 -0.05 11.65 -3.32
CA ILE A 121 0.95 10.59 -3.26
C ILE A 121 1.38 10.38 -1.80
N VAL A 122 1.22 9.15 -1.31
CA VAL A 122 1.75 8.70 -0.02
C VAL A 122 3.12 8.04 -0.21
N ASP A 123 3.21 7.15 -1.20
CA ASP A 123 4.45 6.49 -1.58
C ASP A 123 4.42 6.15 -3.08
N PHE A 124 5.56 6.27 -3.72
CA PHE A 124 5.75 5.86 -5.10
C PHE A 124 7.15 5.29 -5.26
N GLN A 125 7.22 4.00 -5.43
CA GLN A 125 8.45 3.27 -5.70
C GLN A 125 8.37 2.71 -7.10
N THR A 126 9.40 2.96 -7.90
CA THR A 126 9.51 2.43 -9.25
C THR A 126 10.96 2.05 -9.52
N THR A 127 11.17 0.88 -10.08
CA THR A 127 12.49 0.33 -10.36
C THR A 127 12.51 -0.23 -11.77
N SER A 128 13.54 0.12 -12.55
CA SER A 128 13.85 -0.59 -13.78
C SER A 128 14.68 -1.82 -13.43
N GLU A 129 14.22 -2.99 -13.82
CA GLU A 129 14.92 -4.26 -13.62
C GLU A 129 15.90 -4.59 -14.76
N GLY A 130 15.97 -3.74 -15.78
CA GLY A 130 16.86 -3.87 -16.92
C GLY A 130 17.35 -2.52 -17.43
N GLU A 131 16.96 -2.18 -18.65
CA GLU A 131 17.31 -0.89 -19.25
C GLU A 131 16.50 0.26 -18.61
N PRO A 132 17.11 1.45 -18.44
CA PRO A 132 16.37 2.64 -18.03
C PRO A 132 15.21 2.93 -18.98
N TYR A 133 14.13 3.49 -18.45
CA TYR A 133 12.93 3.82 -19.23
C TYR A 133 12.64 5.32 -19.23
N GLU A 134 11.93 5.78 -20.23
CA GLU A 134 11.64 7.20 -20.45
C GLU A 134 10.71 7.77 -19.39
N PHE A 135 10.92 9.05 -19.06
CA PHE A 135 10.11 9.76 -18.05
C PHE A 135 8.62 9.77 -18.39
N GLU A 136 8.27 9.85 -19.66
CA GLU A 136 6.90 9.83 -20.16
C GLU A 136 6.18 8.52 -19.79
N ARG A 137 6.91 7.41 -19.84
CA ARG A 137 6.38 6.10 -19.43
C ARG A 137 6.06 6.04 -17.93
N MET A 138 6.84 6.73 -17.09
CA MET A 138 6.54 6.86 -15.66
C MET A 138 5.21 7.61 -15.44
N ILE A 139 4.94 8.66 -16.23
CA ILE A 139 3.67 9.40 -16.15
C ILE A 139 2.49 8.50 -16.53
N GLU A 140 2.63 7.69 -17.60
CA GLU A 140 1.59 6.74 -18.01
C GLU A 140 1.33 5.68 -16.94
N LEU A 141 2.40 5.11 -16.35
CA LEU A 141 2.32 4.17 -15.23
C LEU A 141 1.54 4.78 -14.07
N PHE A 142 1.92 5.99 -13.64
CA PHE A 142 1.29 6.66 -12.52
C PHE A 142 -0.20 6.94 -12.75
N ASN A 143 -0.57 7.42 -13.94
CA ASN A 143 -1.97 7.68 -14.30
C ASN A 143 -2.80 6.38 -14.33
N THR A 144 -2.24 5.29 -14.81
CA THR A 144 -2.88 3.97 -14.82
C THR A 144 -3.05 3.45 -13.40
N ALA A 145 -2.02 3.55 -12.55
CA ALA A 145 -2.08 3.18 -11.14
C ALA A 145 -3.15 3.99 -10.40
N LYS A 146 -3.22 5.30 -10.63
CA LYS A 146 -4.25 6.17 -10.04
C LYS A 146 -5.65 5.69 -10.38
N SER A 147 -5.92 5.34 -11.64
CA SER A 147 -7.21 4.79 -12.06
C SER A 147 -7.56 3.46 -11.34
N GLY A 148 -6.57 2.60 -11.10
CA GLY A 148 -6.73 1.38 -10.32
C GLY A 148 -7.05 1.65 -8.86
N ILE A 149 -6.30 2.55 -8.23
CA ILE A 149 -6.50 2.95 -6.83
C ILE A 149 -7.88 3.58 -6.63
N ASP A 150 -8.33 4.44 -7.54
CA ASP A 150 -9.67 5.03 -7.49
C ASP A 150 -10.79 3.95 -7.49
N LYS A 151 -10.57 2.81 -8.17
CA LYS A 151 -11.50 1.67 -8.14
C LYS A 151 -11.46 0.94 -6.80
N ILE A 152 -10.27 0.72 -6.23
CA ILE A 152 -10.11 0.06 -4.93
C ILE A 152 -10.79 0.89 -3.82
N ILE A 153 -10.54 2.20 -3.79
CA ILE A 153 -11.12 3.10 -2.78
C ILE A 153 -12.65 3.12 -2.84
N LYS A 154 -13.24 2.99 -4.04
CA LYS A 154 -14.70 2.90 -4.19
C LYS A 154 -15.32 1.62 -3.61
N MET A 155 -14.51 0.60 -3.32
CA MET A 155 -14.97 -0.65 -2.70
C MET A 155 -14.93 -0.61 -1.17
N TYR A 156 -14.31 0.41 -0.57
CA TYR A 156 -14.21 0.61 0.87
C TYR A 156 -15.53 1.12 1.48
#